data_bf6f4f927daefca3805c2c72db1541fd
#
_entry.id   bf6f4f927daefca3805c2c72db1541fd
#
_cell.length_a   1.000
_cell.length_b   1.000
_cell.length_c   1.000
_cell.angle_alpha   90.00
_cell.angle_beta   90.00
_cell.angle_gamma   90.00
#
_symmetry.space_group_name_H-M   'P 1'
#
loop_
_entity.id
_entity.type
_entity.pdbx_description
1 polymer ?
#
loop_
_entity_poly.entity_id
_entity_poly.type
_entity_poly.pdbx_seq_one_letter_code
_entity_poly.pdbx_strand_id
1 'polypeptide(L)'
;MNTPLTNPPPLSRRAGLAGAAAFLGLAAAGPLLRAAAPRKERAAGKAETPPPTRPPLEPVDVARLPAGCDRFDLFLLLGQSNMKGRGVMPAEPLRDERIVMLHLRDDAWYLARHPLHLVGDARTFAGHDNAGVGPGLAFATTVAARTPRARLGLVPCAVGGSSIALWQRGARLYDQAVRRARLALASPGTVRPRLRGALWLQGEADATDARFPGHEGRLLRVVDDLRADLGEPALPFVACTIGELRPEAEGRRVAEMNRLLLSLPQKRPGTACVDARDLVTHLGDQVHFDTAAQEEIGRRYAAAYLALAGAG
;
A
#
# COMPACT_ATOMS: atom_id res chain seq x y z
N MET A 1 -26.04 -35.54 -48.27
CA MET A 1 -25.50 -36.81 -47.75
C MET A 1 -25.14 -36.61 -46.30
N ASN A 2 -26.00 -37.10 -45.42
CA ASN A 2 -25.87 -36.97 -43.95
C ASN A 2 -25.03 -38.14 -43.42
N THR A 3 -24.10 -37.84 -42.55
CA THR A 3 -23.48 -38.86 -41.69
C THR A 3 -23.62 -38.40 -40.21
N PRO A 4 -24.08 -39.28 -39.31
CA PRO A 4 -24.47 -38.93 -37.96
C PRO A 4 -23.33 -39.08 -36.95
N LEU A 5 -23.42 -38.27 -35.92
CA LEU A 5 -22.60 -38.24 -34.71
C LEU A 5 -22.81 -39.53 -33.89
N THR A 6 -21.72 -40.15 -33.45
CA THR A 6 -21.74 -41.27 -32.49
C THR A 6 -21.30 -40.81 -31.12
N ASN A 7 -22.13 -41.05 -30.10
CA ASN A 7 -21.85 -40.88 -28.69
C ASN A 7 -20.97 -42.02 -28.13
N PRO A 8 -20.07 -41.76 -27.18
CA PRO A 8 -19.36 -42.80 -26.44
C PRO A 8 -20.21 -43.36 -25.27
N PRO A 9 -19.97 -44.61 -24.84
CA PRO A 9 -20.79 -45.32 -23.86
C PRO A 9 -20.42 -44.98 -22.40
N PRO A 10 -21.31 -45.34 -21.42
CA PRO A 10 -21.12 -45.02 -20.01
C PRO A 10 -20.25 -46.06 -19.29
N LEU A 11 -19.44 -45.59 -18.32
CA LEU A 11 -18.62 -46.39 -17.41
C LEU A 11 -19.46 -47.05 -16.31
N SER A 12 -19.35 -48.37 -16.20
CA SER A 12 -20.02 -49.18 -15.20
C SER A 12 -19.36 -49.14 -13.83
N ARG A 13 -20.18 -48.98 -12.79
CA ARG A 13 -19.84 -49.26 -11.39
C ARG A 13 -19.65 -50.76 -11.16
N ARG A 14 -18.57 -51.15 -10.49
CA ARG A 14 -18.54 -52.42 -9.73
C ARG A 14 -17.99 -52.20 -8.35
N ALA A 15 -18.82 -52.56 -7.41
CA ALA A 15 -18.50 -52.69 -5.98
C ALA A 15 -17.75 -54.02 -5.74
N GLY A 16 -16.85 -54.02 -4.77
CA GLY A 16 -16.22 -55.21 -4.22
C GLY A 16 -16.02 -55.04 -2.71
N LEU A 17 -16.87 -55.74 -1.97
CA LEU A 17 -16.75 -55.97 -0.52
C LEU A 17 -15.83 -57.17 -0.26
N ALA A 18 -15.18 -57.16 0.91
CA ALA A 18 -14.73 -58.20 1.83
C ALA A 18 -13.28 -57.96 2.26
N GLY A 19 -12.85 -58.09 3.48
CA GLY A 19 -13.41 -58.75 4.66
C GLY A 19 -12.55 -58.48 5.89
N ALA A 20 -13.16 -58.62 7.03
CA ALA A 20 -12.65 -58.38 8.37
C ALA A 20 -11.68 -59.48 8.84
N ALA A 21 -10.67 -59.12 9.65
CA ALA A 21 -10.11 -60.02 10.64
C ALA A 21 -9.69 -59.19 11.86
N ALA A 22 -10.34 -59.49 12.97
CA ALA A 22 -10.04 -58.98 14.29
C ALA A 22 -8.87 -59.74 14.92
N PHE A 23 -7.95 -59.03 15.55
CA PHE A 23 -7.08 -59.57 16.58
C PHE A 23 -7.18 -58.73 17.83
N LEU A 24 -7.78 -59.31 18.87
CA LEU A 24 -7.76 -58.81 20.23
C LEU A 24 -6.37 -59.08 20.85
N GLY A 25 -5.69 -58.05 21.27
CA GLY A 25 -4.53 -58.09 22.13
C GLY A 25 -4.74 -57.17 23.33
N LEU A 26 -5.11 -57.72 24.49
CA LEU A 26 -5.12 -57.03 25.76
C LEU A 26 -3.66 -56.77 26.17
N ALA A 27 -3.30 -55.50 26.36
CA ALA A 27 -2.10 -55.12 27.11
C ALA A 27 -2.47 -54.01 28.09
N ALA A 28 -2.16 -54.28 29.37
CA ALA A 28 -2.49 -53.47 30.52
C ALA A 28 -1.82 -52.08 30.44
N ALA A 29 -2.60 -51.02 30.64
CA ALA A 29 -2.13 -49.66 30.75
C ALA A 29 -1.84 -49.35 32.21
N GLY A 30 -0.56 -49.20 32.56
CA GLY A 30 -0.12 -48.50 33.78
C GLY A 30 -0.11 -46.99 33.55
N PRO A 31 -0.38 -46.16 34.58
CA PRO A 31 -0.39 -44.72 34.42
C PRO A 31 1.04 -44.17 34.35
N LEU A 32 1.47 -43.73 33.15
CA LEU A 32 2.65 -42.91 32.99
C LEU A 32 2.35 -41.50 33.53
N LEU A 33 2.90 -41.19 34.72
CA LEU A 33 3.00 -39.81 35.19
C LEU A 33 3.84 -39.02 34.19
N ARG A 34 3.17 -38.18 33.38
CA ARG A 34 3.83 -37.21 32.52
C ARG A 34 4.30 -36.07 33.43
N ALA A 35 5.60 -36.02 33.71
CA ALA A 35 6.21 -34.88 34.38
C ALA A 35 5.94 -33.61 33.58
N ALA A 36 5.27 -32.65 34.19
CA ALA A 36 5.05 -31.34 33.63
C ALA A 36 6.40 -30.63 33.49
N ALA A 37 6.75 -30.22 32.26
CA ALA A 37 7.91 -29.39 32.03
C ALA A 37 7.76 -28.07 32.81
N PRO A 38 8.84 -27.51 33.39
CA PRO A 38 8.76 -26.26 34.14
C PRO A 38 8.28 -25.13 33.22
N ARG A 39 7.19 -24.49 33.65
CA ARG A 39 6.71 -23.26 33.06
C ARG A 39 7.83 -22.22 33.16
N LYS A 40 8.40 -21.80 32.02
CA LYS A 40 9.32 -20.67 32.01
C LYS A 40 8.54 -19.47 32.58
N GLU A 41 8.99 -19.00 33.74
CA GLU A 41 8.56 -17.74 34.30
C GLU A 41 8.80 -16.66 33.27
N ARG A 42 7.71 -16.00 32.86
CA ARG A 42 7.79 -14.80 32.07
C ARG A 42 8.52 -13.76 32.91
N ALA A 43 9.70 -13.36 32.43
CA ALA A 43 10.44 -12.26 33.04
C ALA A 43 9.47 -11.09 33.26
N ALA A 44 9.48 -10.55 34.48
CA ALA A 44 8.67 -9.41 34.88
C ALA A 44 8.82 -8.31 33.83
N GLY A 45 7.70 -7.91 33.22
CA GLY A 45 7.66 -6.95 32.14
C GLY A 45 8.31 -5.65 32.60
N LYS A 46 9.25 -5.13 31.78
CA LYS A 46 9.57 -3.72 31.83
C LYS A 46 8.24 -2.98 31.76
N ALA A 47 7.99 -2.09 32.72
CA ALA A 47 6.83 -1.21 32.70
C ALA A 47 6.84 -0.50 31.31
N GLU A 48 5.92 -0.92 30.42
CA GLU A 48 5.74 -0.24 29.14
C GLU A 48 5.29 1.16 29.47
N THR A 49 6.14 2.13 29.15
CA THR A 49 5.73 3.53 29.13
C THR A 49 4.50 3.60 28.23
N PRO A 50 3.36 4.11 28.69
CA PRO A 50 2.19 4.21 27.83
C PRO A 50 2.58 4.97 26.57
N PRO A 51 2.15 4.51 25.38
CA PRO A 51 2.47 5.19 24.14
C PRO A 51 2.05 6.66 24.25
N PRO A 52 2.86 7.60 23.73
CA PRO A 52 2.55 9.01 23.84
C PRO A 52 1.12 9.24 23.31
N THR A 53 0.30 9.93 24.14
CA THR A 53 -1.07 10.27 23.76
C THR A 53 -1.02 11.18 22.55
N ARG A 54 -1.46 10.64 21.40
CA ARG A 54 -1.55 11.42 20.16
C ARG A 54 -2.84 12.23 20.20
N PRO A 55 -2.79 13.54 19.86
CA PRO A 55 -4.01 14.31 19.76
C PRO A 55 -4.95 13.69 18.69
N PRO A 56 -6.28 13.78 18.84
CA PRO A 56 -7.21 13.28 17.83
C PRO A 56 -6.99 13.94 16.47
N LEU A 57 -7.37 13.26 15.38
CA LEU A 57 -7.38 13.88 14.06
C LEU A 57 -8.40 15.02 14.03
N GLU A 58 -8.06 16.10 13.33
CA GLU A 58 -8.93 17.26 13.15
C GLU A 58 -9.81 17.04 11.92
N PRO A 59 -11.14 16.89 12.06
CA PRO A 59 -12.04 16.74 10.93
C PRO A 59 -12.10 18.04 10.12
N VAL A 60 -12.20 17.90 8.79
CA VAL A 60 -12.22 19.05 7.86
C VAL A 60 -13.48 19.00 6.99
N ASP A 61 -14.22 20.11 6.98
CA ASP A 61 -15.27 20.33 5.98
C ASP A 61 -14.61 20.70 4.65
N VAL A 62 -14.54 19.74 3.73
CA VAL A 62 -13.93 19.97 2.40
C VAL A 62 -14.86 20.69 1.42
N ALA A 63 -16.12 20.89 1.78
CA ALA A 63 -17.02 21.71 0.95
C ALA A 63 -16.57 23.18 0.88
N ARG A 64 -15.76 23.60 1.86
CA ARG A 64 -15.18 24.95 1.92
C ARG A 64 -13.67 24.89 1.73
N LEU A 65 -13.16 25.63 0.76
CA LEU A 65 -11.71 25.76 0.60
C LEU A 65 -11.13 26.75 1.61
N PRO A 66 -9.86 26.57 2.02
CA PRO A 66 -9.13 27.59 2.78
C PRO A 66 -9.05 28.91 2.01
N ALA A 67 -8.87 30.02 2.73
CA ALA A 67 -8.67 31.32 2.11
C ALA A 67 -7.52 31.30 1.10
N GLY A 68 -7.73 31.89 -0.07
CA GLY A 68 -6.75 31.91 -1.16
C GLY A 68 -6.70 30.67 -2.05
N CYS A 69 -7.40 29.59 -1.71
CA CYS A 69 -7.53 28.41 -2.56
C CYS A 69 -8.73 28.53 -3.52
N ASP A 70 -8.55 28.08 -4.76
CA ASP A 70 -9.59 28.01 -5.79
C ASP A 70 -9.68 26.64 -6.49
N ARG A 71 -8.89 25.66 -6.06
CA ARG A 71 -8.92 24.30 -6.59
C ARG A 71 -8.66 23.27 -5.49
N PHE A 72 -9.15 22.05 -5.76
CA PHE A 72 -8.95 20.90 -4.87
C PHE A 72 -8.33 19.77 -5.69
N ASP A 73 -7.04 19.54 -5.49
CA ASP A 73 -6.20 18.59 -6.22
C ASP A 73 -6.02 17.31 -5.40
N LEU A 74 -6.37 16.15 -5.95
CA LEU A 74 -6.32 14.85 -5.27
C LEU A 74 -5.14 14.01 -5.75
N PHE A 75 -4.55 13.25 -4.83
CA PHE A 75 -3.44 12.34 -5.09
C PHE A 75 -3.67 10.98 -4.45
N LEU A 76 -3.54 9.90 -5.24
CA LEU A 76 -3.59 8.53 -4.74
C LEU A 76 -2.21 8.11 -4.20
N LEU A 77 -2.19 7.47 -3.04
CA LEU A 77 -0.98 6.91 -2.43
C LEU A 77 -1.09 5.38 -2.45
N LEU A 78 -0.47 4.75 -3.45
CA LEU A 78 -0.62 3.34 -3.80
C LEU A 78 0.67 2.57 -3.50
N GLY A 79 0.56 1.30 -3.15
CA GLY A 79 1.73 0.45 -2.95
C GLY A 79 1.70 -0.34 -1.65
N GLN A 80 2.87 -0.54 -1.05
CA GLN A 80 2.99 -1.36 0.15
C GLN A 80 3.60 -0.61 1.35
N SER A 81 4.34 -1.30 2.22
CA SER A 81 4.75 -0.78 3.53
C SER A 81 5.59 0.50 3.47
N ASN A 82 6.44 0.68 2.46
CA ASN A 82 7.21 1.92 2.32
C ASN A 82 6.37 3.10 1.84
N MET A 83 5.30 2.90 1.06
CA MET A 83 4.31 3.95 0.80
C MET A 83 3.42 4.23 2.02
N LYS A 84 3.01 3.16 2.73
CA LYS A 84 2.24 3.28 3.97
C LYS A 84 2.99 4.10 5.02
N GLY A 85 4.31 3.97 5.05
CA GLY A 85 5.20 4.60 6.00
C GLY A 85 5.47 3.72 7.22
N ARG A 86 6.72 3.72 7.64
CA ARG A 86 7.23 3.03 8.84
C ARG A 86 8.11 3.94 9.68
N GLY A 87 8.46 5.13 9.18
CA GLY A 87 9.33 6.07 9.86
C GLY A 87 8.79 6.45 11.25
N VAL A 88 9.70 6.85 12.13
CA VAL A 88 9.39 7.28 13.49
C VAL A 88 8.53 8.54 13.44
N MET A 89 7.45 8.53 14.20
CA MET A 89 6.50 9.65 14.26
C MET A 89 7.13 10.88 14.93
N PRO A 90 6.99 12.10 14.36
CA PRO A 90 7.45 13.32 15.00
C PRO A 90 6.67 13.61 16.29
N ALA A 91 7.31 14.30 17.22
CA ALA A 91 6.66 14.75 18.45
C ALA A 91 5.54 15.75 18.14
N GLU A 92 5.83 16.71 17.24
CA GLU A 92 4.85 17.69 16.78
C GLU A 92 4.44 17.39 15.34
N PRO A 93 3.14 17.28 15.06
CA PRO A 93 2.66 17.07 13.71
C PRO A 93 2.84 18.33 12.86
N LEU A 94 3.26 18.17 11.61
CA LEU A 94 3.18 19.22 10.61
C LEU A 94 1.72 19.64 10.44
N ARG A 95 1.45 20.95 10.37
CA ARG A 95 0.11 21.50 10.16
C ARG A 95 0.12 22.44 8.95
N ASP A 96 -0.63 22.09 7.91
CA ASP A 96 -0.99 22.96 6.78
C ASP A 96 -2.47 22.74 6.45
N GLU A 97 -3.30 23.75 6.66
CA GLU A 97 -4.76 23.68 6.46
C GLU A 97 -5.18 23.38 5.02
N ARG A 98 -4.24 23.53 4.09
CA ARG A 98 -4.46 23.20 2.68
C ARG A 98 -4.29 21.70 2.38
N ILE A 99 -3.68 20.93 3.30
CA ILE A 99 -3.39 19.51 3.07
C ILE A 99 -4.33 18.67 3.92
N VAL A 100 -5.19 17.90 3.26
CA VAL A 100 -6.15 17.01 3.91
C VAL A 100 -5.92 15.57 3.49
N MET A 101 -6.37 14.62 4.32
CA MET A 101 -6.31 13.20 4.03
C MET A 101 -7.68 12.54 4.18
N LEU A 102 -8.00 11.62 3.28
CA LEU A 102 -9.16 10.76 3.38
C LEU A 102 -8.84 9.60 4.32
N HIS A 103 -9.46 9.55 5.48
CA HIS A 103 -9.16 8.53 6.48
C HIS A 103 -9.59 7.13 6.02
N LEU A 104 -8.81 6.09 6.39
CA LEU A 104 -9.00 4.73 5.85
C LEU A 104 -10.20 4.00 6.44
N ARG A 105 -10.66 4.35 7.64
CA ARG A 105 -11.69 3.62 8.35
C ARG A 105 -13.10 4.16 8.11
N ASP A 106 -13.25 5.50 8.13
CA ASP A 106 -14.55 6.16 8.08
C ASP A 106 -14.80 6.93 6.77
N ASP A 107 -13.81 6.94 5.87
CA ASP A 107 -13.86 7.68 4.60
C ASP A 107 -14.18 9.19 4.78
N ALA A 108 -13.87 9.77 5.96
CA ALA A 108 -14.01 11.19 6.25
C ALA A 108 -12.69 11.93 6.02
N TRP A 109 -12.79 13.25 5.80
CA TRP A 109 -11.64 14.11 5.59
C TRP A 109 -11.13 14.70 6.90
N TYR A 110 -9.82 14.63 7.07
CA TYR A 110 -9.10 15.18 8.21
C TYR A 110 -7.92 16.02 7.75
N LEU A 111 -7.47 16.96 8.60
CA LEU A 111 -6.19 17.64 8.39
C LEU A 111 -5.08 16.59 8.30
N ALA A 112 -4.27 16.68 7.23
CA ALA A 112 -3.28 15.65 6.96
C ALA A 112 -2.13 15.68 7.97
N ARG A 113 -1.84 14.55 8.57
CA ARG A 113 -0.67 14.31 9.42
C ARG A 113 -0.31 12.83 9.44
N HIS A 114 0.88 12.52 9.89
CA HIS A 114 1.27 11.13 10.07
C HIS A 114 0.52 10.45 11.23
N PRO A 115 0.24 9.15 11.11
CA PRO A 115 0.40 8.35 9.90
C PRO A 115 -0.73 8.61 8.91
N LEU A 116 -0.42 8.87 7.64
CA LEU A 116 -1.45 9.07 6.61
C LEU A 116 -2.31 7.81 6.40
N HIS A 117 -1.70 6.64 6.55
CA HIS A 117 -2.38 5.34 6.40
C HIS A 117 -2.91 4.82 7.76
N LEU A 118 -3.55 5.69 8.53
CA LEU A 118 -4.18 5.31 9.79
C LEU A 118 -5.41 4.43 9.53
N VAL A 119 -5.38 3.19 10.02
CA VAL A 119 -6.51 2.26 10.01
C VAL A 119 -7.28 2.28 11.34
N GLY A 120 -6.71 2.88 12.37
CA GLY A 120 -7.30 3.03 13.70
C GLY A 120 -8.41 4.07 13.75
N ASP A 121 -8.96 4.26 14.93
CA ASP A 121 -9.94 5.31 15.20
C ASP A 121 -9.30 6.70 15.11
N ALA A 122 -9.97 7.63 14.47
CA ALA A 122 -9.46 8.97 14.21
C ALA A 122 -9.25 9.82 15.50
N ARG A 123 -9.94 9.49 16.58
CA ARG A 123 -9.89 10.24 17.84
C ARG A 123 -8.96 9.61 18.87
N THR A 124 -9.01 8.28 18.97
CA THR A 124 -8.30 7.52 20.02
C THR A 124 -7.10 6.77 19.50
N PHE A 125 -6.96 6.62 18.18
CA PHE A 125 -6.00 5.73 17.52
C PHE A 125 -6.17 4.25 17.88
N ALA A 126 -7.25 3.87 18.55
CA ALA A 126 -7.53 2.47 18.84
C ALA A 126 -7.63 1.66 17.55
N GLY A 127 -6.98 0.49 17.53
CA GLY A 127 -6.86 -0.33 16.33
C GLY A 127 -5.84 0.19 15.31
N HIS A 128 -5.01 1.18 15.67
CA HIS A 128 -3.86 1.60 14.88
C HIS A 128 -2.87 0.44 14.73
N ASP A 129 -2.39 0.28 13.52
CA ASP A 129 -1.32 -0.67 13.21
C ASP A 129 0.07 0.02 13.20
N ASN A 130 1.04 -0.61 12.57
CA ASN A 130 2.41 -0.12 12.50
C ASN A 130 2.66 0.94 11.40
N ALA A 131 1.66 1.71 10.96
CA ALA A 131 1.88 2.85 10.08
C ALA A 131 2.60 3.99 10.82
N GLY A 132 3.55 4.61 10.14
CA GLY A 132 4.37 5.72 10.66
C GLY A 132 4.56 6.81 9.61
N VAL A 133 5.71 7.48 9.65
CA VAL A 133 6.09 8.45 8.62
C VAL A 133 6.31 7.73 7.30
N GLY A 134 5.63 8.22 6.25
CA GLY A 134 5.77 7.80 4.86
C GLY A 134 5.97 9.01 3.94
N PRO A 135 6.16 8.81 2.64
CA PRO A 135 6.57 9.88 1.72
C PRO A 135 5.44 10.88 1.41
N GLY A 136 4.18 10.50 1.65
CA GLY A 136 3.01 11.25 1.16
C GLY A 136 2.88 12.66 1.71
N LEU A 137 3.22 12.92 2.98
CA LEU A 137 3.09 14.25 3.56
C LEU A 137 4.19 15.19 3.07
N ALA A 138 5.45 14.74 3.00
CA ALA A 138 6.54 15.52 2.44
C ALA A 138 6.31 15.83 0.95
N PHE A 139 5.74 14.88 0.18
CA PHE A 139 5.26 15.14 -1.17
C PHE A 139 4.25 16.28 -1.19
N ALA A 140 3.17 16.17 -0.41
CA ALA A 140 2.09 17.15 -0.41
C ALA A 140 2.57 18.54 0.02
N THR A 141 3.40 18.63 1.04
CA THR A 141 3.99 19.90 1.51
C THR A 141 4.82 20.58 0.42
N THR A 142 5.64 19.79 -0.28
CA THR A 142 6.49 20.32 -1.37
C THR A 142 5.64 20.79 -2.55
N VAL A 143 4.58 20.06 -2.92
CA VAL A 143 3.64 20.48 -3.97
C VAL A 143 2.85 21.71 -3.53
N ALA A 144 2.35 21.78 -2.29
CA ALA A 144 1.61 22.91 -1.76
C ALA A 144 2.42 24.23 -1.79
N ALA A 145 3.72 24.16 -1.55
CA ALA A 145 4.64 25.31 -1.66
C ALA A 145 4.72 25.86 -3.11
N ARG A 146 4.53 25.01 -4.11
CA ARG A 146 4.56 25.37 -5.53
C ARG A 146 3.17 25.66 -6.12
N THR A 147 2.13 25.35 -5.36
CA THR A 147 0.73 25.50 -5.80
C THR A 147 -0.09 26.21 -4.70
N PRO A 148 0.20 27.49 -4.40
CA PRO A 148 -0.36 28.18 -3.23
C PRO A 148 -1.88 28.31 -3.27
N ARG A 149 -2.51 28.22 -4.43
CA ARG A 149 -3.97 28.30 -4.60
C ARG A 149 -4.68 26.92 -4.56
N ALA A 150 -3.94 25.84 -4.32
CA ALA A 150 -4.51 24.51 -4.26
C ALA A 150 -4.72 24.03 -2.81
N ARG A 151 -5.90 23.47 -2.52
CA ARG A 151 -6.05 22.46 -1.48
C ARG A 151 -5.58 21.12 -2.04
N LEU A 152 -4.84 20.34 -1.27
CA LEU A 152 -4.35 19.02 -1.65
C LEU A 152 -5.05 17.95 -0.82
N GLY A 153 -5.66 16.96 -1.47
CA GLY A 153 -6.28 15.82 -0.83
C GLY A 153 -5.48 14.56 -1.07
N LEU A 154 -4.98 13.97 -0.01
CA LEU A 154 -4.30 12.69 -0.05
C LEU A 154 -5.30 11.55 0.14
N VAL A 155 -5.23 10.55 -0.72
CA VAL A 155 -6.07 9.34 -0.67
C VAL A 155 -5.19 8.13 -0.40
N PRO A 156 -4.94 7.81 0.88
CA PRO A 156 -4.11 6.67 1.27
C PRO A 156 -4.78 5.36 0.87
N CYS A 157 -4.04 4.46 0.20
CA CYS A 157 -4.53 3.15 -0.24
C CYS A 157 -3.51 2.03 -0.01
N ALA A 158 -2.25 2.35 0.37
CA ALA A 158 -1.19 1.35 0.47
C ALA A 158 -1.42 0.35 1.60
N VAL A 159 -1.06 -0.92 1.34
CA VAL A 159 -1.18 -2.03 2.28
C VAL A 159 0.14 -2.77 2.40
N GLY A 160 0.67 -2.89 3.63
CA GLY A 160 1.96 -3.55 3.90
C GLY A 160 2.04 -4.97 3.36
N GLY A 161 3.18 -5.34 2.76
CA GLY A 161 3.44 -6.68 2.24
C GLY A 161 2.61 -7.08 1.02
N SER A 162 1.88 -6.17 0.39
CA SER A 162 1.01 -6.50 -0.74
C SER A 162 1.80 -6.76 -2.02
N SER A 163 1.50 -7.90 -2.67
CA SER A 163 1.96 -8.22 -4.02
C SER A 163 1.19 -7.42 -5.06
N ILE A 164 1.82 -7.12 -6.20
CA ILE A 164 1.18 -6.46 -7.34
C ILE A 164 -0.02 -7.22 -7.89
N ALA A 165 -0.13 -8.52 -7.61
CA ALA A 165 -1.31 -9.32 -7.98
C ALA A 165 -2.61 -8.81 -7.33
N LEU A 166 -2.51 -8.22 -6.13
CA LEU A 166 -3.65 -7.62 -5.42
C LEU A 166 -4.05 -6.24 -5.98
N TRP A 167 -3.23 -5.70 -6.89
CA TRP A 167 -3.41 -4.40 -7.53
C TRP A 167 -3.88 -4.50 -8.99
N GLN A 168 -4.27 -5.70 -9.45
CA GLN A 168 -4.88 -5.86 -10.76
C GLN A 168 -6.38 -5.53 -10.69
N ARG A 169 -6.98 -5.04 -11.78
CA ARG A 169 -8.43 -4.79 -11.87
C ARG A 169 -9.22 -6.02 -11.44
N GLY A 170 -10.23 -5.85 -10.59
CA GLY A 170 -10.99 -6.92 -9.97
C GLY A 170 -10.33 -7.53 -8.74
N ALA A 171 -9.09 -7.13 -8.40
CA ALA A 171 -8.46 -7.55 -7.16
C ALA A 171 -8.69 -6.51 -6.05
N ARG A 172 -8.73 -7.00 -4.81
CA ARG A 172 -9.20 -6.25 -3.64
C ARG A 172 -8.58 -4.87 -3.47
N LEU A 173 -7.26 -4.71 -3.63
CA LEU A 173 -6.60 -3.43 -3.36
C LEU A 173 -6.82 -2.43 -4.49
N TYR A 174 -6.85 -2.91 -5.73
CA TYR A 174 -7.17 -2.10 -6.89
C TYR A 174 -8.60 -1.53 -6.80
N ASP A 175 -9.58 -2.42 -6.59
CA ASP A 175 -11.00 -2.03 -6.52
C ASP A 175 -11.24 -1.06 -5.34
N GLN A 176 -10.57 -1.30 -4.21
CA GLN A 176 -10.60 -0.38 -3.06
C GLN A 176 -10.01 0.99 -3.41
N ALA A 177 -8.88 1.05 -4.14
CA ALA A 177 -8.26 2.31 -4.53
C ALA A 177 -9.16 3.10 -5.50
N VAL A 178 -9.75 2.44 -6.50
CA VAL A 178 -10.72 3.06 -7.42
C VAL A 178 -11.96 3.56 -6.68
N ARG A 179 -12.53 2.76 -5.76
CA ARG A 179 -13.65 3.17 -4.91
C ARG A 179 -13.31 4.45 -4.13
N ARG A 180 -12.16 4.48 -3.47
CA ARG A 180 -11.74 5.63 -2.66
C ARG A 180 -11.43 6.86 -3.51
N ALA A 181 -10.84 6.68 -4.69
CA ALA A 181 -10.66 7.77 -5.64
C ALA A 181 -11.99 8.39 -6.06
N ARG A 182 -12.98 7.56 -6.43
CA ARG A 182 -14.33 8.01 -6.79
C ARG A 182 -15.05 8.73 -5.64
N LEU A 183 -14.90 8.21 -4.42
CA LEU A 183 -15.43 8.86 -3.22
C LEU A 183 -14.80 10.24 -3.01
N ALA A 184 -13.49 10.37 -3.14
CA ALA A 184 -12.79 11.64 -3.03
C ALA A 184 -13.22 12.64 -4.12
N LEU A 185 -13.38 12.17 -5.38
CA LEU A 185 -13.86 12.97 -6.49
C LEU A 185 -15.31 13.45 -6.32
N ALA A 186 -16.13 12.68 -5.59
CA ALA A 186 -17.52 13.02 -5.25
C ALA A 186 -17.65 13.91 -4.02
N SER A 187 -16.55 14.36 -3.41
CA SER A 187 -16.61 15.25 -2.25
C SER A 187 -17.41 16.51 -2.53
N PRO A 188 -18.27 16.94 -1.59
CA PRO A 188 -19.12 18.12 -1.78
C PRO A 188 -18.28 19.40 -1.84
N GLY A 189 -18.81 20.44 -2.46
CA GLY A 189 -18.20 21.76 -2.47
C GLY A 189 -18.51 22.58 -3.71
N THR A 190 -18.16 23.86 -3.65
CA THR A 190 -18.29 24.80 -4.78
C THR A 190 -17.24 24.52 -5.88
N VAL A 191 -16.13 23.92 -5.50
CA VAL A 191 -15.04 23.51 -6.40
C VAL A 191 -15.00 21.99 -6.49
N ARG A 192 -15.12 21.46 -7.69
CA ARG A 192 -15.03 20.02 -7.91
C ARG A 192 -13.58 19.55 -7.73
N PRO A 193 -13.34 18.53 -6.90
CA PRO A 193 -12.03 17.92 -6.79
C PRO A 193 -11.56 17.33 -8.12
N ARG A 194 -10.25 17.38 -8.38
CA ARG A 194 -9.64 16.81 -9.59
C ARG A 194 -8.52 15.86 -9.20
N LEU A 195 -8.52 14.68 -9.77
CA LEU A 195 -7.41 13.74 -9.60
C LEU A 195 -6.22 14.23 -10.42
N ARG A 196 -5.10 14.47 -9.74
CA ARG A 196 -3.90 15.09 -10.34
C ARG A 196 -2.73 14.15 -10.44
N GLY A 197 -2.73 13.03 -9.70
CA GLY A 197 -1.64 12.07 -9.78
C GLY A 197 -1.86 10.85 -8.91
N ALA A 198 -1.07 9.82 -9.21
CA ALA A 198 -0.95 8.61 -8.41
C ALA A 198 0.53 8.37 -8.10
N LEU A 199 0.86 8.13 -6.83
CA LEU A 199 2.18 7.76 -6.35
C LEU A 199 2.20 6.25 -6.07
N TRP A 200 3.24 5.58 -6.53
CA TRP A 200 3.41 4.13 -6.41
C TRP A 200 4.75 3.76 -5.78
N LEU A 201 4.70 3.06 -4.63
CA LEU A 201 5.89 2.47 -4.01
C LEU A 201 5.57 1.03 -3.61
N GLN A 202 5.97 0.10 -4.46
CA GLN A 202 5.74 -1.32 -4.31
C GLN A 202 6.73 -2.10 -5.19
N GLY A 203 7.13 -3.27 -4.76
CA GLY A 203 8.04 -4.16 -5.46
C GLY A 203 8.70 -5.16 -4.53
N GLU A 204 8.92 -4.81 -3.25
CA GLU A 204 9.65 -5.62 -2.28
C GLU A 204 9.03 -7.01 -2.06
N ALA A 205 7.68 -7.08 -2.09
CA ALA A 205 6.96 -8.35 -1.97
C ALA A 205 7.10 -9.24 -3.20
N ASP A 206 7.39 -8.65 -4.36
CA ASP A 206 7.44 -9.33 -5.66
C ASP A 206 8.86 -9.48 -6.21
N ALA A 207 9.86 -8.84 -5.60
CA ALA A 207 11.27 -8.95 -5.96
C ALA A 207 11.86 -10.30 -5.53
N THR A 208 11.29 -11.41 -6.02
CA THR A 208 11.69 -12.80 -5.77
C THR A 208 11.59 -13.61 -7.05
N ASP A 209 12.35 -14.71 -7.19
CA ASP A 209 12.30 -15.57 -8.37
C ASP A 209 10.89 -16.05 -8.71
N ALA A 210 10.09 -16.35 -7.69
CA ALA A 210 8.74 -16.87 -7.89
C ALA A 210 7.72 -15.81 -8.36
N ARG A 211 7.89 -14.53 -7.96
CA ARG A 211 6.86 -13.48 -8.16
C ARG A 211 7.25 -12.42 -9.19
N PHE A 212 8.55 -12.21 -9.39
CA PHE A 212 9.07 -11.22 -10.33
C PHE A 212 8.60 -11.46 -11.78
N PRO A 213 8.52 -12.71 -12.30
CA PRO A 213 8.06 -12.94 -13.66
C PRO A 213 6.69 -12.32 -13.91
N GLY A 214 6.59 -11.52 -14.97
CA GLY A 214 5.36 -10.81 -15.36
C GLY A 214 5.01 -9.58 -14.52
N HIS A 215 5.87 -9.15 -13.58
CA HIS A 215 5.64 -7.94 -12.78
C HIS A 215 5.49 -6.69 -13.65
N GLU A 216 6.33 -6.54 -14.67
CA GLU A 216 6.26 -5.42 -15.61
C GLU A 216 4.87 -5.31 -16.27
N GLY A 217 4.40 -6.38 -16.89
CA GLY A 217 3.09 -6.37 -17.54
C GLY A 217 1.94 -6.08 -16.57
N ARG A 218 2.07 -6.50 -15.29
CA ARG A 218 1.09 -6.18 -14.25
C ARG A 218 1.15 -4.69 -13.88
N LEU A 219 2.35 -4.08 -13.75
CA LEU A 219 2.51 -2.67 -13.45
C LEU A 219 1.94 -1.79 -14.56
N LEU A 220 2.24 -2.13 -15.82
CA LEU A 220 1.70 -1.41 -16.97
C LEU A 220 0.16 -1.46 -16.99
N ARG A 221 -0.44 -2.62 -16.67
CA ARG A 221 -1.89 -2.72 -16.52
C ARG A 221 -2.43 -1.87 -15.37
N VAL A 222 -1.76 -1.80 -14.23
CA VAL A 222 -2.19 -0.92 -13.12
C VAL A 222 -2.29 0.52 -13.60
N VAL A 223 -1.30 1.01 -14.36
CA VAL A 223 -1.32 2.39 -14.90
C VAL A 223 -2.48 2.58 -15.88
N ASP A 224 -2.60 1.67 -16.85
CA ASP A 224 -3.60 1.77 -17.92
C ASP A 224 -5.03 1.65 -17.36
N ASP A 225 -5.24 0.70 -16.46
CA ASP A 225 -6.54 0.44 -15.83
C ASP A 225 -6.98 1.60 -14.93
N LEU A 226 -6.09 2.15 -14.10
CA LEU A 226 -6.40 3.31 -13.26
C LEU A 226 -6.84 4.52 -14.11
N ARG A 227 -6.12 4.79 -15.19
CA ARG A 227 -6.46 5.86 -16.13
C ARG A 227 -7.84 5.67 -16.76
N ALA A 228 -8.12 4.45 -17.21
CA ALA A 228 -9.39 4.10 -17.82
C ALA A 228 -10.55 4.16 -16.82
N ASP A 229 -10.41 3.52 -15.64
CA ASP A 229 -11.49 3.40 -14.67
C ASP A 229 -11.82 4.72 -13.95
N LEU A 230 -10.86 5.65 -13.88
CA LEU A 230 -11.05 6.97 -13.30
C LEU A 230 -11.35 8.06 -14.34
N GLY A 231 -11.34 7.72 -15.63
CA GLY A 231 -11.63 8.67 -16.72
C GLY A 231 -10.53 9.73 -16.91
N GLU A 232 -9.30 9.42 -16.49
CA GLU A 232 -8.15 10.34 -16.52
C GLU A 232 -7.01 9.77 -17.38
N PRO A 233 -7.15 9.76 -18.73
CA PRO A 233 -6.21 9.07 -19.62
C PRO A 233 -4.78 9.60 -19.53
N ALA A 234 -4.59 10.83 -19.12
CA ALA A 234 -3.28 11.47 -18.93
C ALA A 234 -2.84 11.56 -17.47
N LEU A 235 -3.49 10.82 -16.55
CA LEU A 235 -3.14 10.87 -15.12
C LEU A 235 -1.64 10.64 -14.90
N PRO A 236 -0.91 11.62 -14.33
CA PRO A 236 0.46 11.42 -13.91
C PRO A 236 0.60 10.25 -12.93
N PHE A 237 1.50 9.33 -13.25
CA PHE A 237 1.79 8.18 -12.37
C PHE A 237 3.28 8.17 -12.06
N VAL A 238 3.63 8.37 -10.79
CA VAL A 238 5.02 8.44 -10.35
C VAL A 238 5.34 7.22 -9.51
N ALA A 239 6.17 6.33 -10.05
CA ALA A 239 6.72 5.19 -9.32
C ALA A 239 7.97 5.60 -8.51
N CYS A 240 8.43 4.72 -7.65
CA CYS A 240 9.71 4.83 -6.96
C CYS A 240 10.41 3.47 -6.96
N THR A 241 11.74 3.46 -7.06
CA THR A 241 12.53 2.25 -6.83
C THR A 241 12.35 1.76 -5.40
N ILE A 242 12.49 0.46 -5.20
CA ILE A 242 12.53 -0.13 -3.86
C ILE A 242 13.94 0.00 -3.26
N GLY A 243 14.05 -0.01 -1.93
CA GLY A 243 15.33 0.14 -1.25
C GLY A 243 16.29 -1.05 -1.48
N GLU A 244 17.53 -0.72 -1.71
CA GLU A 244 18.66 -1.67 -1.70
C GLU A 244 19.30 -1.71 -0.30
N LEU A 245 18.46 -1.93 0.73
CA LEU A 245 18.80 -1.74 2.14
C LEU A 245 19.57 -2.93 2.76
N ARG A 246 19.71 -4.02 2.03
CA ARG A 246 20.46 -5.20 2.43
C ARG A 246 21.17 -5.82 1.23
N PRO A 247 22.23 -6.61 1.48
CA PRO A 247 22.85 -7.38 0.42
C PRO A 247 21.83 -8.25 -0.32
N GLU A 248 21.99 -8.37 -1.61
CA GLU A 248 21.13 -9.23 -2.42
C GLU A 248 21.32 -10.68 -1.99
N ALA A 249 20.23 -11.33 -1.60
CA ALA A 249 20.21 -12.71 -1.18
C ALA A 249 19.75 -13.61 -2.33
N GLU A 250 20.10 -14.88 -2.27
CA GLU A 250 19.63 -15.87 -3.24
C GLU A 250 18.10 -15.82 -3.38
N GLY A 251 17.62 -15.88 -4.61
CA GLY A 251 16.19 -15.76 -4.94
C GLY A 251 15.60 -14.34 -4.82
N ARG A 252 16.42 -13.33 -4.56
CA ARG A 252 15.98 -11.92 -4.55
C ARG A 252 16.36 -11.25 -5.87
N ARG A 253 15.49 -10.35 -6.33
CA ARG A 253 15.60 -9.63 -7.60
C ARG A 253 15.42 -8.13 -7.44
N VAL A 254 16.07 -7.55 -6.44
CA VAL A 254 15.92 -6.12 -6.11
C VAL A 254 16.46 -5.26 -7.24
N ALA A 255 17.65 -5.58 -7.76
CA ALA A 255 18.27 -4.83 -8.84
C ALA A 255 17.44 -4.90 -10.14
N GLU A 256 16.88 -6.07 -10.47
CA GLU A 256 16.00 -6.21 -11.64
C GLU A 256 14.69 -5.46 -11.45
N MET A 257 14.10 -5.48 -10.26
CA MET A 257 12.92 -4.70 -9.93
C MET A 257 13.17 -3.22 -10.11
N ASN A 258 14.29 -2.71 -9.61
CA ASN A 258 14.65 -1.30 -9.76
C ASN A 258 14.90 -0.89 -11.22
N ARG A 259 15.56 -1.74 -12.01
CA ARG A 259 15.71 -1.52 -13.47
C ARG A 259 14.37 -1.46 -14.18
N LEU A 260 13.44 -2.34 -13.83
CA LEU A 260 12.07 -2.36 -14.35
C LEU A 260 11.33 -1.05 -14.00
N LEU A 261 11.36 -0.63 -12.73
CA LEU A 261 10.67 0.59 -12.28
C LEU A 261 11.24 1.84 -12.98
N LEU A 262 12.56 1.94 -13.08
CA LEU A 262 13.24 3.05 -13.78
C LEU A 262 12.94 3.08 -15.29
N SER A 263 12.58 1.94 -15.90
CA SER A 263 12.22 1.88 -17.32
C SER A 263 10.76 2.27 -17.61
N LEU A 264 9.93 2.51 -16.58
CA LEU A 264 8.51 2.82 -16.75
C LEU A 264 8.24 4.02 -17.65
N PRO A 265 8.99 5.15 -17.55
CA PRO A 265 8.75 6.33 -18.41
C PRO A 265 8.93 6.07 -19.89
N GLN A 266 9.80 5.13 -20.28
CA GLN A 266 9.99 4.75 -21.69
C GLN A 266 8.83 3.89 -22.23
N LYS A 267 8.02 3.30 -21.35
CA LYS A 267 6.95 2.34 -21.70
C LYS A 267 5.57 2.94 -21.63
N ARG A 268 5.37 3.98 -20.80
CA ARG A 268 4.08 4.65 -20.66
C ARG A 268 4.27 6.16 -20.54
N PRO A 269 3.77 6.96 -21.47
CA PRO A 269 3.76 8.42 -21.38
C PRO A 269 3.05 8.90 -20.11
N GLY A 270 3.44 10.06 -19.59
CA GLY A 270 2.86 10.62 -18.36
C GLY A 270 3.22 9.84 -17.10
N THR A 271 4.31 9.05 -17.14
CA THR A 271 4.87 8.39 -15.95
C THR A 271 6.27 8.89 -15.64
N ALA A 272 6.67 8.76 -14.39
CA ALA A 272 8.04 9.00 -13.92
C ALA A 272 8.43 7.93 -12.89
N CYS A 273 9.71 7.81 -12.63
CA CYS A 273 10.20 6.98 -11.54
C CYS A 273 11.23 7.76 -10.72
N VAL A 274 10.98 7.84 -9.41
CA VAL A 274 11.96 8.36 -8.44
C VAL A 274 13.01 7.28 -8.21
N ASP A 275 14.28 7.66 -8.32
CA ASP A 275 15.38 6.79 -7.90
C ASP A 275 15.69 7.04 -6.42
N ALA A 276 15.50 6.03 -5.59
CA ALA A 276 15.76 6.05 -4.15
C ALA A 276 16.86 5.04 -3.75
N ARG A 277 17.64 4.51 -4.70
CA ARG A 277 18.68 3.51 -4.43
C ARG A 277 19.84 4.06 -3.59
N ASP A 278 20.07 5.36 -3.64
CA ASP A 278 21.05 6.07 -2.81
C ASP A 278 20.60 6.27 -1.36
N LEU A 279 19.33 6.07 -1.05
CA LEU A 279 18.79 6.17 0.30
C LEU A 279 18.97 4.85 1.03
N VAL A 280 20.03 4.76 1.83
CA VAL A 280 20.46 3.52 2.47
C VAL A 280 20.10 3.43 3.95
N THR A 281 19.48 4.48 4.52
CA THR A 281 19.09 4.51 5.92
C THR A 281 17.74 3.81 6.14
N HIS A 282 17.67 2.99 7.18
CA HIS A 282 16.51 2.13 7.46
C HIS A 282 16.28 1.94 8.96
N LEU A 283 15.13 1.37 9.34
CA LEU A 283 14.70 1.18 10.73
C LEU A 283 15.43 0.04 11.49
N GLY A 284 16.50 -0.51 10.94
CA GLY A 284 17.22 -1.65 11.49
C GLY A 284 16.78 -3.00 10.93
N ASP A 285 15.69 -3.06 10.20
CA ASP A 285 15.14 -4.28 9.60
C ASP A 285 15.61 -4.53 8.14
N GLN A 286 16.40 -3.61 7.59
CA GLN A 286 16.93 -3.67 6.23
C GLN A 286 15.84 -3.77 5.13
N VAL A 287 14.64 -3.30 5.41
CA VAL A 287 13.49 -3.33 4.48
C VAL A 287 12.80 -1.97 4.41
N HIS A 288 12.64 -1.32 5.57
CA HIS A 288 11.86 -0.10 5.66
C HIS A 288 12.77 1.12 5.83
N PHE A 289 12.62 2.06 4.92
CA PHE A 289 13.27 3.36 5.01
C PHE A 289 12.96 4.04 6.33
N ASP A 290 13.94 4.71 6.92
CA ASP A 290 13.74 5.54 8.09
C ASP A 290 13.00 6.85 7.76
N THR A 291 12.76 7.69 8.76
CA THR A 291 12.00 8.94 8.59
C THR A 291 12.65 9.87 7.57
N ALA A 292 13.96 10.05 7.64
CA ALA A 292 14.67 10.98 6.74
C ALA A 292 14.60 10.53 5.28
N ALA A 293 14.80 9.23 5.03
CA ALA A 293 14.68 8.65 3.70
C ALA A 293 13.24 8.73 3.17
N GLN A 294 12.21 8.46 4.02
CA GLN A 294 10.81 8.59 3.64
C GLN A 294 10.46 10.02 3.21
N GLU A 295 10.91 11.02 3.95
CA GLU A 295 10.68 12.42 3.63
C GLU A 295 11.40 12.84 2.35
N GLU A 296 12.62 12.36 2.13
CA GLU A 296 13.37 12.62 0.90
C GLU A 296 12.68 11.99 -0.33
N ILE A 297 12.20 10.76 -0.23
CA ILE A 297 11.37 10.14 -1.27
C ILE A 297 10.16 11.03 -1.57
N GLY A 298 9.51 11.58 -0.55
CA GLY A 298 8.39 12.52 -0.72
C GLY A 298 8.76 13.76 -1.52
N ARG A 299 9.90 14.39 -1.22
CA ARG A 299 10.41 15.55 -1.97
C ARG A 299 10.71 15.19 -3.43
N ARG A 300 11.34 14.04 -3.66
CA ARG A 300 11.65 13.54 -5.02
C ARG A 300 10.37 13.21 -5.81
N TYR A 301 9.35 12.64 -5.16
CA TYR A 301 8.03 12.46 -5.78
C TYR A 301 7.43 13.79 -6.23
N ALA A 302 7.52 14.82 -5.40
CA ALA A 302 7.00 16.14 -5.74
C ALA A 302 7.73 16.75 -6.94
N ALA A 303 9.07 16.66 -6.99
CA ALA A 303 9.86 17.12 -8.11
C ALA A 303 9.48 16.39 -9.42
N ALA A 304 9.38 15.06 -9.38
CA ALA A 304 8.99 14.25 -10.53
C ALA A 304 7.56 14.56 -11.01
N TYR A 305 6.61 14.70 -10.07
CA TYR A 305 5.23 15.07 -10.41
C TYR A 305 5.16 16.47 -11.04
N LEU A 306 5.81 17.47 -10.46
CA LEU A 306 5.79 18.84 -10.97
C LEU A 306 6.41 18.94 -12.36
N ALA A 307 7.45 18.16 -12.64
CA ALA A 307 8.04 18.06 -13.97
C ALA A 307 7.04 17.49 -15.00
N LEU A 308 6.30 16.42 -14.64
CA LEU A 308 5.26 15.86 -15.51
C LEU A 308 4.10 16.83 -15.71
N ALA A 309 3.65 17.51 -14.66
CA ALA A 309 2.51 18.44 -14.70
C ALA A 309 2.83 19.75 -15.41
N GLY A 310 4.08 20.17 -15.49
CA GLY A 310 4.53 21.37 -16.21
C GLY A 310 4.88 21.13 -17.68
N ALA A 311 4.96 19.87 -18.11
CA ALA A 311 5.22 19.49 -19.49
C ALA A 311 3.95 19.29 -20.35
N GLY A 312 2.75 19.47 -19.76
CA GLY A 312 1.43 19.24 -20.38
C GLY A 312 0.63 20.53 -20.65
#